data_871a58bcae0cbc5f79d0f9493f2b972c
#
_entry.id   871a58bcae0cbc5f79d0f9493f2b972c
#
_cell.length_a   1.000
_cell.length_b   1.000
_cell.length_c   1.000
_cell.angle_alpha   90.00
_cell.angle_beta   90.00
_cell.angle_gamma   90.00
#
_symmetry.space_group_name_H-M   'P 1'
#
loop_
_entity.id
_entity.type
_entity.pdbx_description
1 polymer ?
#
loop_
_entity_poly.entity_id
_entity_poly.type
_entity_poly.pdbx_seq_one_letter_code
_entity_poly.pdbx_strand_id
1 'polypeptide(L)'
;MKLDYPKIALIGVPTDIGAGHRGASMGPEALRVAGIADALRSRGLEVQDYGNLQGPVNPWQPPVNGYRHLPEVVEWNRLTMDAVYDSLNRGELPVVLGGDHCLGIGSITAVARYCNENGKKLRVLWLDAHADFNTSEVTPSGNI
;
A
#
# COMPACT_ATOMS: atom_id res chain seq x y z
N MET A 1 26.84 18.38 1.86
CA MET A 1 25.78 18.14 2.87
C MET A 1 25.29 16.72 2.65
N LYS A 2 25.65 15.78 3.54
CA LYS A 2 25.11 14.42 3.48
C LYS A 2 23.64 14.55 3.90
N LEU A 3 22.72 14.35 2.99
CA LEU A 3 21.32 14.23 3.36
C LEU A 3 21.21 12.90 4.13
N ASP A 4 20.82 12.99 5.38
CA ASP A 4 20.58 11.83 6.24
C ASP A 4 19.22 11.26 5.84
N TYR A 5 19.23 10.40 4.81
CA TYR A 5 18.00 9.73 4.38
C TYR A 5 17.68 8.61 5.36
N PRO A 6 16.43 8.47 5.75
CA PRO A 6 16.02 7.35 6.57
C PRO A 6 16.24 6.03 5.79
N LYS A 7 16.42 4.96 6.53
CA LYS A 7 16.42 3.61 5.97
C LYS A 7 15.08 3.33 5.27
N ILE A 8 15.14 2.79 4.07
CA ILE A 8 13.95 2.41 3.30
C ILE A 8 13.45 1.04 3.76
N ALA A 9 12.17 0.94 4.08
CA ALA A 9 11.47 -0.31 4.34
C ALA A 9 10.61 -0.68 3.13
N LEU A 10 11.00 -1.69 2.34
CA LEU A 10 10.17 -2.24 1.28
C LEU A 10 9.17 -3.23 1.88
N ILE A 11 7.88 -3.02 1.65
CA ILE A 11 6.79 -3.84 2.16
C ILE A 11 5.93 -4.28 0.98
N GLY A 12 5.96 -5.55 0.64
CA GLY A 12 5.14 -6.10 -0.43
C GLY A 12 3.71 -6.40 0.05
N VAL A 13 2.72 -5.98 -0.74
CA VAL A 13 1.29 -6.24 -0.47
C VAL A 13 0.66 -6.83 -1.73
N PRO A 14 0.87 -8.14 -1.97
CA PRO A 14 0.54 -8.82 -3.23
C PRO A 14 -0.95 -9.18 -3.31
N THR A 15 -1.81 -8.19 -3.47
CA THR A 15 -3.25 -8.43 -3.57
C THR A 15 -3.88 -7.71 -4.77
N ASP A 16 -4.94 -8.29 -5.30
CA ASP A 16 -5.88 -7.70 -6.25
C ASP A 16 -7.31 -7.81 -5.72
N ILE A 17 -7.43 -7.77 -4.40
CA ILE A 17 -8.67 -8.06 -3.67
C ILE A 17 -9.79 -7.05 -3.96
N GLY A 18 -9.46 -5.78 -4.10
CA GLY A 18 -10.38 -4.71 -4.42
C GLY A 18 -10.64 -4.53 -5.92
N ALA A 19 -9.89 -5.24 -6.77
CA ALA A 19 -9.97 -5.09 -8.22
C ALA A 19 -10.90 -6.12 -8.88
N GLY A 20 -11.47 -5.75 -10.03
CA GLY A 20 -12.29 -6.63 -10.85
C GLY A 20 -11.47 -7.60 -11.72
N HIS A 21 -10.16 -7.41 -11.82
CA HIS A 21 -9.27 -8.19 -12.66
C HIS A 21 -8.01 -8.62 -11.91
N ARG A 22 -7.48 -9.79 -12.28
CA ARG A 22 -6.20 -10.30 -11.76
C ARG A 22 -5.03 -9.54 -12.36
N GLY A 23 -3.92 -9.48 -11.60
CA GLY A 23 -2.64 -9.04 -12.10
C GLY A 23 -1.90 -8.10 -11.15
N ALA A 24 -2.59 -7.21 -10.47
CA ALA A 24 -1.97 -6.27 -9.54
C ALA A 24 -1.20 -6.96 -8.41
N SER A 25 -1.64 -8.15 -7.99
CA SER A 25 -0.95 -8.98 -6.99
C SER A 25 0.48 -9.38 -7.37
N MET A 26 0.85 -9.32 -8.66
CA MET A 26 2.22 -9.56 -9.11
C MET A 26 3.15 -8.36 -8.88
N GLY A 27 2.62 -7.19 -8.58
CA GLY A 27 3.36 -5.93 -8.49
C GLY A 27 4.59 -5.99 -7.59
N PRO A 28 4.52 -6.48 -6.35
CA PRO A 28 5.69 -6.55 -5.47
C PRO A 28 6.83 -7.38 -6.04
N GLU A 29 6.55 -8.55 -6.59
CA GLU A 29 7.57 -9.42 -7.19
C GLU A 29 8.10 -8.85 -8.51
N ALA A 30 7.25 -8.27 -9.33
CA ALA A 30 7.68 -7.63 -10.56
C ALA A 30 8.66 -6.47 -10.28
N LEU A 31 8.41 -5.65 -9.27
CA LEU A 31 9.31 -4.58 -8.87
C LEU A 31 10.62 -5.10 -8.28
N ARG A 32 10.60 -6.22 -7.53
CA ARG A 32 11.83 -6.86 -7.03
C ARG A 32 12.67 -7.41 -8.17
N VAL A 33 12.06 -8.13 -9.12
CA VAL A 33 12.74 -8.64 -10.33
C VAL A 33 13.29 -7.50 -11.18
N ALA A 34 12.58 -6.37 -11.25
CA ALA A 34 13.08 -5.15 -11.92
C ALA A 34 14.20 -4.44 -11.15
N GLY A 35 14.57 -4.92 -9.94
CA GLY A 35 15.73 -4.42 -9.21
C GLY A 35 15.48 -3.16 -8.38
N ILE A 36 14.27 -2.96 -7.86
CA ILE A 36 13.93 -1.76 -7.07
C ILE A 36 14.89 -1.53 -5.90
N ALA A 37 15.25 -2.59 -5.17
CA ALA A 37 16.18 -2.48 -4.04
C ALA A 37 17.56 -2.01 -4.47
N ASP A 38 18.09 -2.54 -5.56
CA ASP A 38 19.40 -2.18 -6.08
C ASP A 38 19.40 -0.76 -6.68
N ALA A 39 18.31 -0.38 -7.33
CA ALA A 39 18.15 0.99 -7.82
C ALA A 39 18.14 2.03 -6.68
N LEU A 40 17.57 1.69 -5.52
CA LEU A 40 17.59 2.56 -4.34
C LEU A 40 18.99 2.57 -3.68
N ARG A 41 19.63 1.40 -3.52
CA ARG A 41 20.97 1.27 -2.96
C ARG A 41 22.02 2.00 -3.79
N SER A 42 21.91 1.96 -5.11
CA SER A 42 22.81 2.69 -6.01
C SER A 42 22.76 4.22 -5.85
N ARG A 43 21.70 4.74 -5.23
CA ARG A 43 21.54 6.14 -4.84
C ARG A 43 22.03 6.44 -3.41
N GLY A 44 22.68 5.48 -2.78
CA GLY A 44 23.23 5.62 -1.43
C GLY A 44 22.21 5.45 -0.30
N LEU A 45 21.03 4.86 -0.59
CA LEU A 45 20.01 4.60 0.41
C LEU A 45 20.24 3.23 1.07
N GLU A 46 20.04 3.14 2.37
CA GLU A 46 19.94 1.86 3.06
C GLU A 46 18.54 1.26 2.81
N VAL A 47 18.48 0.00 2.38
CA VAL A 47 17.23 -0.65 2.02
C VAL A 47 17.08 -1.98 2.76
N GLN A 48 16.01 -2.12 3.51
CA GLN A 48 15.53 -3.35 4.10
C GLN A 48 14.27 -3.81 3.37
N ASP A 49 14.30 -5.00 2.81
CA ASP A 49 13.11 -5.64 2.27
C ASP A 49 12.49 -6.55 3.33
N TYR A 50 11.23 -6.29 3.69
CA TYR A 50 10.47 -7.05 4.67
C TYR A 50 9.65 -8.19 4.03
N GLY A 51 9.76 -8.36 2.71
CA GLY A 51 9.02 -9.38 2.00
C GLY A 51 7.56 -9.00 1.78
N ASN A 52 6.72 -10.00 1.60
CA ASN A 52 5.30 -9.84 1.35
C ASN A 52 4.47 -10.10 2.60
N LEU A 53 3.51 -9.23 2.84
CA LEU A 53 2.46 -9.49 3.82
C LEU A 53 1.62 -10.69 3.39
N GLN A 54 1.09 -11.39 4.38
CA GLN A 54 0.19 -12.53 4.19
C GLN A 54 -1.21 -12.10 4.62
N GLY A 55 -2.15 -12.13 3.72
CA GLY A 55 -3.54 -11.73 3.96
C GLY A 55 -4.54 -12.68 3.31
N PRO A 56 -5.84 -12.38 3.40
CA PRO A 56 -6.89 -13.23 2.87
C PRO A 56 -6.78 -13.43 1.37
N VAL A 57 -7.19 -14.61 0.92
CA VAL A 57 -7.25 -14.96 -0.50
C VAL A 57 -8.43 -14.25 -1.15
N ASN A 58 -8.26 -13.83 -2.41
CA ASN A 58 -9.35 -13.22 -3.17
C ASN A 58 -10.45 -14.27 -3.47
N PRO A 59 -11.69 -14.09 -3.00
CA PRO A 59 -12.78 -15.03 -3.20
C PRO A 59 -13.38 -15.00 -4.62
N TRP A 60 -13.05 -13.99 -5.42
CA TRP A 60 -13.53 -13.80 -6.80
C TRP A 60 -15.05 -13.82 -6.93
N GLN A 61 -15.74 -13.18 -5.99
CA GLN A 61 -17.17 -13.04 -5.98
C GLN A 61 -17.64 -11.70 -6.58
N PRO A 62 -18.87 -11.61 -7.08
CA PRO A 62 -19.46 -10.33 -7.47
C PRO A 62 -19.52 -9.34 -6.30
N PRO A 63 -19.54 -8.02 -6.58
CA PRO A 63 -19.73 -7.01 -5.54
C PRO A 63 -21.05 -7.20 -4.79
N VAL A 64 -21.02 -6.92 -3.49
CA VAL A 64 -22.21 -6.93 -2.61
C VAL A 64 -22.43 -5.51 -2.09
N ASN A 65 -23.62 -4.98 -2.23
CA ASN A 65 -23.97 -3.60 -1.83
C ASN A 65 -23.01 -2.53 -2.38
N GLY A 66 -22.56 -2.71 -3.62
CA GLY A 66 -21.63 -1.79 -4.27
C GLY A 66 -20.15 -1.96 -3.87
N TYR A 67 -19.82 -2.95 -3.05
CA TYR A 67 -18.43 -3.20 -2.62
C TYR A 67 -17.94 -4.58 -3.05
N ARG A 68 -16.74 -4.63 -3.57
CA ARG A 68 -16.04 -5.88 -3.90
C ARG A 68 -15.21 -6.33 -2.72
N HIS A 69 -15.53 -7.53 -2.18
CA HIS A 69 -14.76 -8.23 -1.14
C HIS A 69 -14.42 -7.34 0.09
N LEU A 70 -15.36 -6.52 0.54
CA LEU A 70 -15.13 -5.52 1.59
C LEU A 70 -14.47 -6.10 2.86
N PRO A 71 -14.87 -7.27 3.39
CA PRO A 71 -14.21 -7.84 4.57
C PRO A 71 -12.71 -8.10 4.35
N GLU A 72 -12.37 -8.67 3.21
CA GLU A 72 -10.99 -9.00 2.85
C GLU A 72 -10.16 -7.74 2.56
N VAL A 73 -10.76 -6.73 1.93
CA VAL A 73 -10.14 -5.41 1.72
C VAL A 73 -9.82 -4.75 3.07
N VAL A 74 -10.73 -4.82 4.03
CA VAL A 74 -10.51 -4.30 5.39
C VAL A 74 -9.32 -4.98 6.05
N GLU A 75 -9.23 -6.30 5.95
CA GLU A 75 -8.15 -7.07 6.54
C GLU A 75 -6.79 -6.73 5.90
N TRP A 76 -6.70 -6.69 4.56
CA TRP A 76 -5.49 -6.28 3.87
C TRP A 76 -5.05 -4.86 4.26
N ASN A 77 -6.01 -3.93 4.42
CA ASN A 77 -5.70 -2.58 4.83
C ASN A 77 -5.23 -2.48 6.29
N ARG A 78 -5.74 -3.32 7.19
CA ARG A 78 -5.23 -3.42 8.57
C ARG A 78 -3.78 -3.90 8.59
N LEU A 79 -3.48 -5.00 7.88
CA LEU A 79 -2.12 -5.53 7.76
C LEU A 79 -1.16 -4.49 7.17
N THR A 80 -1.59 -3.78 6.13
CA THR A 80 -0.79 -2.72 5.50
C THR A 80 -0.58 -1.56 6.47
N MET A 81 -1.62 -1.13 7.17
CA MET A 81 -1.55 -0.07 8.17
C MET A 81 -0.55 -0.41 9.29
N ASP A 82 -0.63 -1.61 9.84
CA ASP A 82 0.25 -2.03 10.93
C ASP A 82 1.71 -2.09 10.47
N ALA A 83 2.00 -2.68 9.31
CA ALA A 83 3.35 -2.78 8.77
C ALA A 83 3.97 -1.41 8.47
N VAL A 84 3.20 -0.49 7.89
CA VAL A 84 3.63 0.89 7.61
C VAL A 84 3.86 1.66 8.90
N TYR A 85 2.94 1.57 9.86
CA TYR A 85 3.05 2.24 11.14
C TYR A 85 4.26 1.76 11.95
N ASP A 86 4.53 0.45 11.98
CA ASP A 86 5.70 -0.14 12.62
C ASP A 86 7.01 0.35 11.98
N SER A 87 7.06 0.45 10.65
CA SER A 87 8.24 0.99 9.95
C SER A 87 8.51 2.45 10.35
N LEU A 88 7.47 3.28 10.39
CA LEU A 88 7.59 4.67 10.82
C LEU A 88 8.11 4.78 12.26
N ASN A 89 7.64 3.92 13.16
CA ASN A 89 8.10 3.90 14.57
C ASN A 89 9.56 3.41 14.71
N ARG A 90 10.07 2.64 13.76
CA ARG A 90 11.51 2.30 13.67
C ARG A 90 12.36 3.41 13.04
N GLY A 91 11.74 4.53 12.64
CA GLY A 91 12.45 5.63 11.95
C GLY A 91 12.77 5.32 10.49
N GLU A 92 12.10 4.36 9.90
CA GLU A 92 12.25 3.98 8.50
C GLU A 92 11.25 4.75 7.62
N LEU A 93 11.57 4.86 6.33
CA LEU A 93 10.63 5.35 5.31
C LEU A 93 9.95 4.15 4.64
N PRO A 94 8.68 3.88 4.91
CA PRO A 94 7.98 2.78 4.28
C PRO A 94 7.71 3.06 2.79
N VAL A 95 7.99 2.07 1.96
CA VAL A 95 7.65 2.03 0.55
C VAL A 95 6.81 0.77 0.34
N VAL A 96 5.51 0.96 0.18
CA VAL A 96 4.57 -0.13 -0.07
C VAL A 96 4.64 -0.48 -1.56
N LEU A 97 5.01 -1.72 -1.83
CA LEU A 97 4.97 -2.30 -3.17
C LEU A 97 3.59 -2.95 -3.34
N GLY A 98 2.69 -2.28 -3.99
CA GLY A 98 1.32 -2.74 -4.17
C GLY A 98 1.21 -3.66 -5.39
N GLY A 99 0.19 -4.17 -5.42
CA GLY A 99 -1.15 -4.60 -5.38
C GLY A 99 -2.09 -3.56 -5.98
N ASP A 100 -3.32 -3.75 -5.68
CA ASP A 100 -4.32 -2.84 -6.17
C ASP A 100 -4.42 -1.55 -5.33
N HIS A 101 -5.22 -0.65 -5.82
CA HIS A 101 -5.38 0.72 -5.38
C HIS A 101 -5.97 0.85 -3.95
N CYS A 102 -6.83 -0.07 -3.53
CA CYS A 102 -7.48 -0.02 -2.22
C CYS A 102 -6.49 0.03 -1.03
N LEU A 103 -5.23 -0.41 -1.24
CA LEU A 103 -4.17 -0.39 -0.24
C LEU A 103 -3.77 1.02 0.21
N GLY A 104 -4.14 2.05 -0.57
CA GLY A 104 -3.98 3.45 -0.20
C GLY A 104 -4.66 3.79 1.13
N ILE A 105 -5.80 3.15 1.43
CA ILE A 105 -6.54 3.36 2.67
C ILE A 105 -5.68 3.03 3.89
N GLY A 106 -5.08 1.84 3.92
CA GLY A 106 -4.23 1.39 5.03
C GLY A 106 -2.95 2.19 5.17
N SER A 107 -2.23 2.40 4.07
CA SER A 107 -0.94 3.09 4.08
C SER A 107 -1.07 4.57 4.49
N ILE A 108 -2.06 5.30 3.95
CA ILE A 108 -2.30 6.70 4.30
C ILE A 108 -2.77 6.82 5.76
N THR A 109 -3.66 5.91 6.20
CA THR A 109 -4.14 5.89 7.59
C THR A 109 -2.99 5.70 8.59
N ALA A 110 -2.03 4.82 8.29
CA ALA A 110 -0.85 4.64 9.13
C ALA A 110 -0.03 5.91 9.26
N VAL A 111 0.24 6.60 8.14
CA VAL A 111 1.00 7.86 8.14
C VAL A 111 0.22 8.96 8.86
N ALA A 112 -1.10 9.04 8.67
CA ALA A 112 -1.96 10.00 9.33
C ALA A 112 -1.92 9.82 10.87
N ARG A 113 -2.03 8.58 11.32
CA ARG A 113 -1.91 8.21 12.73
C ARG A 113 -0.55 8.63 13.29
N TYR A 114 0.54 8.22 12.65
CA TYR A 114 1.90 8.57 13.06
C TYR A 114 2.10 10.10 13.12
N CYS A 115 1.63 10.83 12.12
CA CYS A 115 1.73 12.29 12.11
C CYS A 115 0.96 12.92 13.28
N ASN A 116 -0.26 12.46 13.54
CA ASN A 116 -1.08 12.99 14.64
C ASN A 116 -0.42 12.74 15.99
N GLU A 117 0.07 11.53 16.25
CA GLU A 117 0.74 11.16 17.51
C GLU A 117 2.06 11.91 17.73
N ASN A 118 2.72 12.36 16.66
CA ASN A 118 3.99 13.08 16.71
C ASN A 118 3.87 14.59 16.46
N GLY A 119 2.65 15.15 16.48
CA GLY A 119 2.41 16.58 16.27
C GLY A 119 2.80 17.06 14.87
N LYS A 120 2.86 16.18 13.88
CA LYS A 120 3.21 16.47 12.49
C LYS A 120 1.96 16.70 11.65
N LYS A 121 2.11 17.44 10.55
CA LYS A 121 1.05 17.60 9.55
C LYS A 121 1.24 16.57 8.44
N LEU A 122 0.17 15.90 8.05
CA LEU A 122 0.14 15.06 6.86
C LEU A 122 -0.15 15.92 5.62
N ARG A 123 0.56 15.63 4.55
CA ARG A 123 0.23 16.09 3.20
C ARG A 123 0.27 14.89 2.27
N VAL A 124 -0.81 14.62 1.56
CA VAL A 124 -0.92 13.52 0.59
C VAL A 124 -0.77 14.11 -0.80
N LEU A 125 0.10 13.49 -1.60
CA LEU A 125 0.20 13.72 -3.03
C LEU A 125 -0.29 12.44 -3.72
N TRP A 126 -1.43 12.54 -4.42
CA TRP A 126 -2.06 11.43 -5.12
C TRP A 126 -1.80 11.55 -6.61
N LEU A 127 -1.02 10.62 -7.17
CA LEU A 127 -0.63 10.61 -8.58
C LEU A 127 -1.37 9.47 -9.28
N ASP A 128 -2.54 9.79 -9.80
CA ASP A 128 -3.42 8.86 -10.49
C ASP A 128 -4.03 9.49 -11.74
N ALA A 129 -4.40 8.65 -12.70
CA ALA A 129 -5.10 9.09 -13.93
C ALA A 129 -6.60 9.38 -13.68
N HIS A 130 -7.14 8.90 -12.55
CA HIS A 130 -8.55 9.02 -12.19
C HIS A 130 -8.70 9.87 -10.92
N ALA A 131 -9.91 10.35 -10.71
CA ALA A 131 -10.20 11.23 -9.58
C ALA A 131 -10.64 10.49 -8.32
N ASP A 132 -10.98 9.20 -8.43
CA ASP A 132 -11.36 8.29 -7.35
C ASP A 132 -12.49 8.77 -6.45
N PHE A 133 -13.54 9.34 -7.06
CA PHE A 133 -14.71 9.85 -6.31
C PHE A 133 -15.88 8.88 -6.26
N ASN A 134 -15.76 7.68 -6.84
CA ASN A 134 -16.87 6.75 -6.86
C ASN A 134 -17.25 6.33 -5.45
N THR A 135 -18.56 6.28 -5.22
CA THR A 135 -19.14 5.70 -4.01
C THR A 135 -19.74 4.34 -4.32
N SER A 136 -20.13 3.59 -3.30
CA SER A 136 -20.82 2.31 -3.48
C SER A 136 -22.10 2.38 -4.32
N GLU A 137 -22.71 3.56 -4.41
CA GLU A 137 -23.96 3.78 -5.15
C GLU A 137 -23.70 4.05 -6.64
N VAL A 138 -22.53 4.58 -7.00
CA VAL A 138 -22.23 5.03 -8.36
C VAL A 138 -21.10 4.27 -9.03
N THR A 139 -20.36 3.42 -8.30
CA THR A 139 -19.26 2.64 -8.85
C THR A 139 -19.77 1.62 -9.89
N PRO A 140 -19.24 1.60 -11.11
CA PRO A 140 -19.63 0.61 -12.11
C PRO A 140 -18.99 -0.76 -11.89
N SER A 141 -17.90 -0.82 -11.14
CA SER A 141 -17.09 -2.03 -10.93
C SER A 141 -17.24 -2.65 -9.54
N GLY A 142 -17.64 -1.86 -8.55
CA GLY A 142 -17.59 -2.23 -7.15
C GLY A 142 -16.17 -2.26 -6.57
N ASN A 143 -15.16 -1.83 -7.31
CA ASN A 143 -13.80 -1.71 -6.79
C ASN A 143 -13.75 -0.70 -5.64
N ILE A 144 -12.88 -0.98 -4.68
CA ILE A 144 -12.66 -0.15 -3.49
C ILE A 144 -11.31 0.55 -3.62
#